data_1f06bfb44f94e6029d1e39b416d10f73
#
_entry.id   1f06bfb44f94e6029d1e39b416d10f73
#
_cell.length_a   1.000
_cell.length_b   1.000
_cell.length_c   1.000
_cell.angle_alpha   90.00
_cell.angle_beta   90.00
_cell.angle_gamma   90.00
#
_symmetry.space_group_name_H-M   'P 1'
#
loop_
_entity.id
_entity.type
_entity.pdbx_description
1 polymer ?
#
loop_
_entity_poly.entity_id
_entity_poly.type
_entity_poly.pdbx_seq_one_letter_code
_entity_poly.pdbx_strand_id
1 'polypeptide(L)'
;MTDLKANALSLATNISDETAAIKKSINSPAVLHYKGITLAPGGFAAGETFYRTHATGGEVTTPFNALPYEGADAYQLSELYGSGRQSRLSLLAEGKTSWGTLRSYYEADFAGVGANSNNNSTNSYVLRQRAAWAQAETNSHWTFTGDQMWSLATETKKGLSTLPADIMAPSVIDSGNVTGFIATRQFGFRVVKSFKNVAIGVAAENPQLLYTASLAGNTPYAVLGSAGTSGGSYNAAISACTASTSIVNYTNQVDLSATGGGVNIAVPVYKTLTGCADLQTLSFNQAPDLIAKIAVDPGWGHYEIFGIAGFAHETVYPGETTNSNLYGGLTDIATGAVIAPALTTSGHYTDSIVVGGLGGGLRVPIIKDKLTFGGKALFGPGVGRYGYSTLPDVTARNDGEIAPLHNAAGLLTVEANPTSRLLLYLNYGGEYAGRNDYSNSTTTSLAAPSADFCATIAGVITCAASPTAALVAAGGKWGGHWGAPAQAAVGYGSHFLSNAACTSVTAPGYNAGASTGYAAGGSCGAQTRNVQELTGVWWYDIYKGDRGRLRQGVRYGYAVREGWSGAGGIGAKGVDNMLFTSFRYYLP
;
A
#
# COMPACT_ATOMS: atom_id res chain seq x y z
N MET A 1 -74.75 17.32 -3.23
CA MET A 1 -74.00 18.35 -3.99
C MET A 1 -72.82 18.92 -3.24
N THR A 2 -72.87 19.07 -1.92
CA THR A 2 -71.76 19.55 -1.07
C THR A 2 -70.57 18.63 -1.10
N ASP A 3 -70.79 17.31 -1.03
CA ASP A 3 -69.68 16.34 -0.98
C ASP A 3 -68.94 16.23 -2.33
N LEU A 4 -69.63 16.41 -3.43
CA LEU A 4 -68.98 16.42 -4.75
C LEU A 4 -68.12 17.66 -4.97
N LYS A 5 -68.52 18.81 -4.43
CA LYS A 5 -67.71 20.04 -4.43
C LYS A 5 -66.48 19.91 -3.53
N ALA A 6 -66.64 19.33 -2.36
CA ALA A 6 -65.51 19.12 -1.43
C ALA A 6 -64.48 18.15 -2.02
N ASN A 7 -64.94 17.04 -2.61
CA ASN A 7 -64.04 16.09 -3.28
C ASN A 7 -63.34 16.68 -4.51
N ALA A 8 -64.05 17.49 -5.32
CA ALA A 8 -63.44 18.17 -6.46
C ALA A 8 -62.43 19.23 -6.04
N LEU A 9 -62.67 19.94 -4.92
CA LEU A 9 -61.74 20.92 -4.38
C LEU A 9 -60.49 20.22 -3.83
N SER A 10 -60.66 19.12 -3.09
CA SER A 10 -59.55 18.29 -2.55
C SER A 10 -58.70 17.71 -3.67
N LEU A 11 -59.35 17.22 -4.75
CA LEU A 11 -58.62 16.70 -5.90
C LEU A 11 -57.84 17.78 -6.64
N ALA A 12 -58.45 18.98 -6.82
CA ALA A 12 -57.78 20.13 -7.44
C ALA A 12 -56.59 20.62 -6.62
N THR A 13 -56.71 20.62 -5.27
CA THR A 13 -55.62 20.99 -4.37
C THR A 13 -54.47 19.96 -4.43
N ASN A 14 -54.82 18.68 -4.39
CA ASN A 14 -53.79 17.61 -4.49
C ASN A 14 -53.05 17.64 -5.84
N ILE A 15 -53.78 17.87 -6.95
CA ILE A 15 -53.16 18.01 -8.29
C ILE A 15 -52.28 19.27 -8.35
N SER A 16 -52.70 20.38 -7.72
CA SER A 16 -51.90 21.61 -7.65
C SER A 16 -50.61 21.38 -6.84
N ASP A 17 -50.71 20.71 -5.71
CA ASP A 17 -49.57 20.44 -4.82
C ASP A 17 -48.60 19.44 -5.44
N GLU A 18 -49.11 18.39 -6.10
CA GLU A 18 -48.27 17.46 -6.86
C GLU A 18 -47.61 18.15 -8.05
N THR A 19 -48.33 19.02 -8.77
CA THR A 19 -47.77 19.79 -9.90
C THR A 19 -46.69 20.77 -9.41
N ALA A 20 -46.89 21.41 -8.26
CA ALA A 20 -45.90 22.29 -7.64
C ALA A 20 -44.66 21.50 -7.15
N ALA A 21 -44.88 20.33 -6.58
CA ALA A 21 -43.78 19.41 -6.17
C ALA A 21 -42.98 18.90 -7.38
N ILE A 22 -43.68 18.53 -8.45
CA ILE A 22 -43.07 18.11 -9.74
C ILE A 22 -42.29 19.29 -10.36
N LYS A 23 -42.89 20.49 -10.42
CA LYS A 23 -42.18 21.68 -10.90
C LYS A 23 -40.91 22.01 -10.09
N LYS A 24 -41.01 21.89 -8.79
CA LYS A 24 -39.84 22.10 -7.87
C LYS A 24 -38.77 21.04 -8.08
N SER A 25 -39.14 19.78 -8.32
CA SER A 25 -38.19 18.70 -8.57
C SER A 25 -37.56 18.80 -9.97
N ILE A 26 -38.32 19.21 -10.99
CA ILE A 26 -37.78 19.43 -12.35
C ILE A 26 -36.86 20.63 -12.41
N ASN A 27 -37.09 21.66 -11.60
CA ASN A 27 -36.24 22.84 -11.52
C ASN A 27 -35.11 22.71 -10.48
N SER A 28 -34.96 21.56 -9.84
CA SER A 28 -33.81 21.31 -8.97
C SER A 28 -32.56 21.11 -9.81
N PRO A 29 -31.56 22.00 -9.77
CA PRO A 29 -30.35 21.88 -10.57
C PRO A 29 -29.46 20.71 -10.13
N ALA A 30 -29.73 20.08 -8.99
CA ALA A 30 -28.86 19.10 -8.35
C ALA A 30 -29.22 17.64 -8.66
N VAL A 31 -30.41 17.36 -9.22
CA VAL A 31 -30.87 15.98 -9.47
C VAL A 31 -31.68 15.88 -10.77
N LEU A 32 -31.55 14.72 -11.40
CA LEU A 32 -32.33 14.33 -12.59
C LEU A 32 -33.29 13.20 -12.22
N HIS A 33 -34.52 13.26 -12.72
CA HIS A 33 -35.52 12.21 -12.52
C HIS A 33 -35.74 11.43 -13.82
N TYR A 34 -35.56 10.11 -13.75
CA TYR A 34 -35.76 9.24 -14.90
C TYR A 34 -36.50 7.97 -14.47
N LYS A 35 -37.70 7.74 -15.00
CA LYS A 35 -38.52 6.53 -14.74
C LYS A 35 -38.62 6.16 -13.25
N GLY A 36 -38.87 7.14 -12.38
CA GLY A 36 -38.99 6.92 -10.93
C GLY A 36 -37.68 6.79 -10.18
N ILE A 37 -36.54 6.93 -10.85
CA ILE A 37 -35.20 6.95 -10.25
C ILE A 37 -34.74 8.40 -10.19
N THR A 38 -34.14 8.78 -9.06
CA THR A 38 -33.43 10.05 -8.86
C THR A 38 -31.95 9.83 -9.14
N LEU A 39 -31.39 10.60 -10.06
CA LEU A 39 -29.99 10.61 -10.42
C LEU A 39 -29.37 11.91 -9.92
N ALA A 40 -28.38 11.82 -9.04
CA ALA A 40 -27.61 12.94 -8.50
C ALA A 40 -26.18 12.89 -9.06
N PRO A 41 -25.90 13.61 -10.16
CA PRO A 41 -24.52 13.80 -10.62
C PRO A 41 -23.76 14.65 -9.61
N GLY A 42 -22.46 14.41 -9.50
CA GLY A 42 -21.61 15.14 -8.57
C GLY A 42 -20.16 15.11 -9.03
N GLY A 43 -19.31 15.70 -8.24
CA GLY A 43 -17.88 15.75 -8.52
C GLY A 43 -17.32 17.16 -8.43
N PHE A 44 -16.09 17.31 -8.88
CA PHE A 44 -15.41 18.60 -8.94
C PHE A 44 -14.31 18.61 -10.01
N ALA A 45 -14.04 19.78 -10.57
CA ALA A 45 -12.83 20.06 -11.31
C ALA A 45 -11.81 20.71 -10.36
N ALA A 46 -10.57 20.26 -10.42
CA ALA A 46 -9.48 20.73 -9.55
C ALA A 46 -8.27 21.17 -10.38
N GLY A 47 -7.70 22.33 -10.03
CA GLY A 47 -6.38 22.76 -10.44
C GLY A 47 -5.53 22.92 -9.17
N GLU A 48 -4.42 22.19 -9.07
CA GLU A 48 -3.67 22.06 -7.84
C GLU A 48 -2.17 22.20 -8.08
N THR A 49 -1.44 22.71 -7.10
CA THR A 49 0.01 22.72 -7.09
C THR A 49 0.55 22.03 -5.85
N PHE A 50 1.64 21.32 -6.02
CA PHE A 50 2.30 20.51 -4.98
C PHE A 50 3.77 20.89 -4.96
N TYR A 51 4.22 21.49 -3.86
CA TYR A 51 5.63 21.74 -3.59
C TYR A 51 6.06 20.89 -2.40
N ARG A 52 7.20 20.19 -2.53
CA ARG A 52 7.85 19.44 -1.46
C ARG A 52 9.32 19.81 -1.40
N THR A 53 9.85 19.92 -0.19
CA THR A 53 11.28 20.25 0.01
C THR A 53 12.20 19.11 -0.39
N HIS A 54 11.66 17.86 -0.41
CA HIS A 54 12.39 16.68 -0.84
C HIS A 54 11.55 15.90 -1.88
N ALA A 55 12.22 15.44 -2.95
CA ALA A 55 11.51 14.81 -4.06
C ALA A 55 11.02 13.41 -3.69
N THR A 56 9.73 13.19 -3.80
CA THR A 56 9.10 11.87 -3.56
C THR A 56 8.67 11.18 -4.84
N GLY A 57 8.57 11.92 -5.93
CA GLY A 57 8.00 11.45 -7.20
C GLY A 57 6.50 11.15 -7.13
N GLY A 58 5.83 11.56 -6.07
CA GLY A 58 4.45 11.17 -5.77
C GLY A 58 3.36 12.00 -6.42
N GLU A 59 3.70 13.06 -7.16
CA GLU A 59 2.78 14.02 -7.79
C GLU A 59 1.62 14.43 -6.84
N VAL A 60 0.36 14.03 -7.14
CA VAL A 60 -0.84 14.36 -6.34
C VAL A 60 -1.00 13.53 -5.06
N THR A 61 -0.17 12.51 -4.87
CA THR A 61 -0.25 11.59 -3.73
C THR A 61 1.11 11.54 -3.04
N THR A 62 1.18 11.95 -1.78
CA THR A 62 2.42 11.81 -1.01
C THR A 62 2.59 10.36 -0.56
N PRO A 63 3.68 9.68 -0.98
CA PRO A 63 3.98 8.32 -0.55
C PRO A 63 4.70 8.37 0.81
N PHE A 64 3.97 8.55 1.91
CA PHE A 64 4.54 8.79 3.24
C PHE A 64 5.52 7.72 3.71
N ASN A 65 5.27 6.44 3.37
CA ASN A 65 6.19 5.33 3.67
C ASN A 65 7.44 5.32 2.77
N ALA A 66 7.49 6.15 1.74
CA ALA A 66 8.60 6.28 0.80
C ALA A 66 9.24 7.69 0.81
N LEU A 67 8.97 8.52 1.83
CA LEU A 67 9.70 9.76 2.01
C LEU A 67 11.21 9.45 2.04
N PRO A 68 12.04 10.17 1.27
CA PRO A 68 13.46 9.87 1.17
C PRO A 68 14.17 10.09 2.52
N TYR A 69 15.09 9.19 2.86
CA TYR A 69 15.99 9.39 3.97
C TYR A 69 17.12 10.38 3.60
N GLU A 70 17.75 11.00 4.59
CA GLU A 70 18.76 12.05 4.41
C GLU A 70 19.91 11.68 3.45
N GLY A 71 20.26 10.41 3.38
CA GLY A 71 21.30 9.90 2.48
C GLY A 71 20.85 9.63 1.03
N ALA A 72 19.55 9.76 0.73
CA ALA A 72 19.04 9.52 -0.63
C ALA A 72 19.24 10.73 -1.54
N ASP A 73 19.53 10.50 -2.83
CA ASP A 73 19.68 11.58 -3.82
C ASP A 73 18.41 12.43 -3.93
N ALA A 74 17.23 11.78 -3.84
CA ALA A 74 15.94 12.45 -3.85
C ALA A 74 15.73 13.41 -2.67
N TYR A 75 16.41 13.19 -1.54
CA TYR A 75 16.39 14.10 -0.40
C TYR A 75 17.09 15.42 -0.70
N GLN A 76 18.00 15.45 -1.65
CA GLN A 76 18.76 16.65 -2.05
C GLN A 76 18.02 17.52 -3.08
N LEU A 77 16.85 17.06 -3.54
CA LEU A 77 16.08 17.71 -4.59
C LEU A 77 14.71 18.12 -4.06
N SER A 78 14.25 19.32 -4.40
CA SER A 78 12.86 19.70 -4.21
C SER A 78 12.03 19.36 -5.45
N GLU A 79 10.72 19.30 -5.31
CA GLU A 79 9.80 19.06 -6.42
C GLU A 79 8.62 20.02 -6.42
N LEU A 80 8.21 20.44 -7.62
CA LEU A 80 7.02 21.26 -7.84
C LEU A 80 6.23 20.72 -9.02
N TYR A 81 4.94 20.43 -8.78
CA TYR A 81 4.03 19.97 -9.82
C TYR A 81 2.75 20.80 -9.85
N GLY A 82 2.18 20.92 -11.05
CA GLY A 82 0.80 21.34 -11.25
C GLY A 82 -0.02 20.17 -11.80
N SER A 83 -1.22 19.91 -11.27
CA SER A 83 -2.01 18.76 -11.69
C SER A 83 -3.52 18.99 -11.56
N GLY A 84 -4.28 18.39 -12.49
CA GLY A 84 -5.74 18.29 -12.43
C GLY A 84 -6.26 16.89 -12.11
N ARG A 85 -5.37 15.93 -11.80
CA ARG A 85 -5.71 14.50 -11.66
C ARG A 85 -6.68 14.18 -10.54
N GLN A 86 -6.83 15.05 -9.54
CA GLN A 86 -7.82 14.88 -8.47
C GLN A 86 -9.24 15.26 -8.89
N SER A 87 -9.43 15.87 -10.07
CA SER A 87 -10.76 16.12 -10.62
C SER A 87 -11.58 14.83 -10.59
N ARG A 88 -12.84 14.95 -10.19
CA ARG A 88 -13.66 13.80 -9.83
C ARG A 88 -15.03 13.88 -10.48
N LEU A 89 -15.55 12.73 -10.88
CA LEU A 89 -16.91 12.57 -11.36
C LEU A 89 -17.59 11.53 -10.49
N SER A 90 -18.86 11.76 -10.15
CA SER A 90 -19.68 10.80 -9.42
C SER A 90 -21.13 10.83 -9.86
N LEU A 91 -21.80 9.72 -9.65
CA LEU A 91 -23.24 9.57 -9.91
C LEU A 91 -23.86 8.70 -8.81
N LEU A 92 -24.85 9.23 -8.10
CA LEU A 92 -25.72 8.47 -7.21
C LEU A 92 -27.08 8.27 -7.89
N ALA A 93 -27.51 7.02 -7.99
CA ALA A 93 -28.86 6.68 -8.40
C ALA A 93 -29.64 6.15 -7.20
N GLU A 94 -30.86 6.65 -6.99
CA GLU A 94 -31.74 6.22 -5.91
C GLU A 94 -33.14 5.94 -6.44
N GLY A 95 -33.70 4.77 -6.10
CA GLY A 95 -35.05 4.37 -6.41
C GLY A 95 -35.79 3.87 -5.17
N LYS A 96 -36.98 4.37 -4.93
CA LYS A 96 -37.86 3.90 -3.84
C LYS A 96 -38.72 2.74 -4.28
N THR A 97 -38.86 1.75 -3.40
CA THR A 97 -39.74 0.59 -3.58
C THR A 97 -40.70 0.48 -2.40
N SER A 98 -41.70 -0.40 -2.49
CA SER A 98 -42.64 -0.63 -1.38
C SER A 98 -41.97 -1.17 -0.12
N TRP A 99 -40.82 -1.85 -0.23
CA TRP A 99 -40.12 -2.49 0.88
C TRP A 99 -38.87 -1.73 1.34
N GLY A 100 -38.44 -0.71 0.60
CA GLY A 100 -37.24 0.03 0.96
C GLY A 100 -36.71 0.92 -0.16
N THR A 101 -35.41 1.21 -0.12
CA THR A 101 -34.71 2.07 -1.07
C THR A 101 -33.55 1.30 -1.71
N LEU A 102 -33.45 1.36 -3.02
CA LEU A 102 -32.31 0.87 -3.80
C LEU A 102 -31.41 2.03 -4.18
N ARG A 103 -30.09 1.84 -4.06
CA ARG A 103 -29.09 2.83 -4.45
C ARG A 103 -27.98 2.19 -5.26
N SER A 104 -27.41 2.96 -6.16
CA SER A 104 -26.13 2.65 -6.80
C SER A 104 -25.28 3.90 -6.85
N TYR A 105 -24.00 3.76 -6.60
CA TYR A 105 -23.05 4.88 -6.62
C TYR A 105 -21.81 4.52 -7.43
N TYR A 106 -21.37 5.46 -8.24
CA TYR A 106 -20.12 5.38 -8.98
C TYR A 106 -19.31 6.65 -8.77
N GLU A 107 -18.01 6.51 -8.53
CA GLU A 107 -17.07 7.62 -8.40
C GLU A 107 -15.74 7.27 -9.08
N ALA A 108 -15.22 8.21 -9.87
CA ALA A 108 -13.95 8.09 -10.53
C ALA A 108 -13.15 9.40 -10.49
N ASP A 109 -11.82 9.30 -10.47
CA ASP A 109 -10.88 10.40 -10.65
C ASP A 109 -9.87 10.06 -11.78
N PHE A 110 -8.93 10.98 -12.06
CA PHE A 110 -7.94 10.80 -13.12
C PHE A 110 -6.55 10.41 -12.59
N ALA A 111 -6.48 9.87 -11.36
CA ALA A 111 -5.23 9.43 -10.76
C ALA A 111 -4.92 7.94 -11.04
N GLY A 112 -5.49 7.37 -12.09
CA GLY A 112 -5.14 6.03 -12.57
C GLY A 112 -3.72 5.96 -13.09
N VAL A 113 -3.12 4.76 -12.98
CA VAL A 113 -1.83 4.44 -13.58
C VAL A 113 -2.04 3.51 -14.77
N GLY A 114 -1.23 3.66 -15.80
CA GLY A 114 -1.33 2.85 -17.00
C GLY A 114 -0.31 3.33 -18.03
N ALA A 115 -0.11 2.54 -19.10
CA ALA A 115 0.89 2.82 -20.12
C ALA A 115 0.73 4.20 -20.78
N ASN A 116 -0.50 4.71 -20.84
CA ASN A 116 -0.81 6.01 -21.44
C ASN A 116 -0.91 7.15 -20.42
N SER A 117 -0.76 6.86 -19.12
CA SER A 117 -0.80 7.90 -18.07
C SER A 117 0.59 8.51 -17.90
N ASN A 118 0.74 9.78 -18.22
CA ASN A 118 2.03 10.48 -18.16
C ASN A 118 1.86 11.97 -17.91
N ASN A 119 2.94 12.61 -17.45
CA ASN A 119 3.06 14.03 -17.22
C ASN A 119 3.92 14.73 -18.29
N ASN A 120 4.18 14.06 -19.41
CA ASN A 120 4.90 14.63 -20.54
C ASN A 120 4.02 15.67 -21.25
N SER A 121 4.41 16.09 -22.41
CA SER A 121 3.85 17.24 -23.15
C SER A 121 2.30 17.32 -23.20
N THR A 122 1.57 16.23 -23.02
CA THR A 122 0.10 16.20 -23.11
C THR A 122 -0.62 16.02 -21.77
N ASN A 123 0.09 15.72 -20.67
CA ASN A 123 -0.50 15.38 -19.35
C ASN A 123 -1.67 14.41 -19.48
N SER A 124 -1.47 13.31 -20.19
CA SER A 124 -2.50 12.28 -20.40
C SER A 124 -2.75 11.49 -19.13
N TYR A 125 -3.97 11.59 -18.59
CA TYR A 125 -4.36 10.95 -17.33
C TYR A 125 -5.38 9.86 -17.57
N VAL A 126 -5.24 8.73 -16.83
CA VAL A 126 -6.13 7.58 -16.90
C VAL A 126 -7.18 7.64 -15.80
N LEU A 127 -8.41 7.35 -16.16
CA LEU A 127 -9.53 7.29 -15.23
C LEU A 127 -9.32 6.14 -14.24
N ARG A 128 -9.52 6.40 -12.95
CA ARG A 128 -9.46 5.43 -11.86
C ARG A 128 -10.81 5.30 -11.17
N GLN A 129 -11.35 4.09 -11.09
CA GLN A 129 -12.52 3.81 -10.25
C GLN A 129 -12.15 3.98 -8.77
N ARG A 130 -12.89 4.81 -8.06
CA ARG A 130 -12.72 5.05 -6.61
C ARG A 130 -13.73 4.26 -5.81
N ALA A 131 -14.98 4.33 -6.20
CA ALA A 131 -16.06 3.57 -5.61
C ALA A 131 -17.05 3.15 -6.71
N ALA A 132 -17.59 1.97 -6.56
CA ALA A 132 -18.71 1.47 -7.35
C ALA A 132 -19.43 0.46 -6.47
N TRP A 133 -20.68 0.76 -6.08
CA TRP A 133 -21.43 -0.15 -5.21
C TRP A 133 -22.91 -0.07 -5.45
N ALA A 134 -23.58 -1.17 -5.16
CA ALA A 134 -25.02 -1.28 -5.10
C ALA A 134 -25.48 -1.52 -3.66
N GLN A 135 -26.62 -0.93 -3.31
CA GLN A 135 -27.15 -0.96 -1.94
C GLN A 135 -28.66 -1.15 -1.94
N ALA A 136 -29.12 -1.96 -1.01
CA ALA A 136 -30.52 -2.12 -0.67
C ALA A 136 -30.72 -1.77 0.81
N GLU A 137 -31.60 -0.82 1.11
CA GLU A 137 -32.01 -0.47 2.46
C GLU A 137 -33.50 -0.79 2.64
N THR A 138 -33.81 -1.63 3.64
CA THR A 138 -35.20 -2.00 3.94
C THR A 138 -35.91 -0.97 4.81
N ASN A 139 -37.23 -0.96 4.81
CA ASN A 139 -38.04 -0.11 5.71
C ASN A 139 -37.78 -0.40 7.19
N SER A 140 -37.24 -1.57 7.52
CA SER A 140 -36.79 -1.95 8.86
C SER A 140 -35.36 -1.54 9.17
N HIS A 141 -34.72 -0.70 8.34
CA HIS A 141 -33.36 -0.17 8.50
C HIS A 141 -32.24 -1.22 8.51
N TRP A 142 -32.40 -2.30 7.75
CA TRP A 142 -31.29 -3.13 7.31
C TRP A 142 -30.74 -2.61 6.01
N THR A 143 -29.43 -2.48 5.93
CA THR A 143 -28.72 -2.01 4.73
C THR A 143 -27.75 -3.09 4.27
N PHE A 144 -27.86 -3.49 3.02
CA PHE A 144 -26.97 -4.46 2.36
C PHE A 144 -26.23 -3.72 1.26
N THR A 145 -24.90 -3.75 1.28
CA THR A 145 -24.08 -3.06 0.27
C THR A 145 -23.03 -4.02 -0.26
N GLY A 146 -22.82 -4.03 -1.55
CA GLY A 146 -21.79 -4.85 -2.20
C GLY A 146 -21.00 -4.06 -3.22
N ASP A 147 -19.79 -4.51 -3.51
CA ASP A 147 -18.80 -4.02 -4.45
C ASP A 147 -17.76 -3.05 -3.83
N GLN A 148 -17.09 -2.23 -4.63
CA GLN A 148 -15.97 -1.40 -4.18
C GLN A 148 -16.43 -0.16 -3.42
N MET A 149 -16.09 -0.11 -2.14
CA MET A 149 -16.48 0.98 -1.24
C MET A 149 -15.36 1.29 -0.23
N TRP A 150 -15.54 2.35 0.53
CA TRP A 150 -14.71 2.58 1.72
C TRP A 150 -14.93 1.45 2.73
N SER A 151 -13.83 0.94 3.29
CA SER A 151 -13.84 -0.09 4.32
C SER A 151 -14.78 0.28 5.48
N LEU A 152 -15.39 -0.71 6.10
CA LEU A 152 -16.17 -0.51 7.33
C LEU A 152 -15.29 0.04 8.47
N ALA A 153 -13.97 -0.18 8.44
CA ALA A 153 -13.02 0.41 9.38
C ALA A 153 -12.91 1.94 9.25
N THR A 154 -13.26 2.53 8.08
CA THR A 154 -13.17 3.98 7.86
C THR A 154 -14.18 4.74 8.73
N GLU A 155 -13.77 5.90 9.27
CA GLU A 155 -14.64 6.75 10.09
C GLU A 155 -15.81 7.30 9.28
N THR A 156 -16.99 7.34 9.91
CA THR A 156 -18.18 7.98 9.37
C THR A 156 -18.56 9.21 10.21
N LYS A 157 -19.33 10.13 9.63
CA LYS A 157 -19.82 11.31 10.37
C LYS A 157 -21.00 10.98 11.27
N LYS A 158 -21.78 9.98 10.85
CA LYS A 158 -22.96 9.52 11.56
C LYS A 158 -23.29 8.09 11.13
N GLY A 159 -23.67 7.24 12.08
CA GLY A 159 -24.03 5.84 11.84
C GLY A 159 -22.91 5.07 11.13
N LEU A 160 -23.27 4.20 10.20
CA LEU A 160 -22.35 3.40 9.38
C LEU A 160 -22.71 3.48 7.90
N SER A 161 -22.97 4.70 7.42
CA SER A 161 -23.37 4.95 6.02
C SER A 161 -22.22 4.73 5.05
N THR A 162 -22.52 4.26 3.84
CA THR A 162 -21.59 4.17 2.71
C THR A 162 -21.63 5.39 1.80
N LEU A 163 -22.57 6.30 2.02
CA LEU A 163 -22.71 7.50 1.21
C LEU A 163 -21.47 8.40 1.36
N PRO A 164 -20.90 8.92 0.27
CA PRO A 164 -19.69 9.73 0.31
C PRO A 164 -19.77 10.96 1.22
N ALA A 165 -20.98 11.54 1.34
CA ALA A 165 -21.22 12.67 2.23
C ALA A 165 -21.00 12.35 3.70
N ASP A 166 -21.18 11.08 4.09
CA ASP A 166 -21.07 10.60 5.46
C ASP A 166 -19.70 10.02 5.80
N ILE A 167 -18.88 9.70 4.79
CA ILE A 167 -17.49 9.29 5.03
C ILE A 167 -16.69 10.47 5.58
N MET A 168 -15.96 10.23 6.67
CA MET A 168 -15.12 11.22 7.30
C MET A 168 -13.69 11.15 6.77
N ALA A 169 -13.49 11.58 5.52
CA ALA A 169 -12.16 11.79 4.99
C ALA A 169 -11.63 13.16 5.41
N PRO A 170 -10.33 13.27 5.75
CA PRO A 170 -9.70 14.56 6.03
C PRO A 170 -9.89 15.56 4.89
N SER A 171 -10.21 16.80 5.22
CA SER A 171 -10.43 17.88 4.24
C SER A 171 -9.11 18.46 3.72
N VAL A 172 -8.25 17.62 3.18
CA VAL A 172 -6.90 17.97 2.71
C VAL A 172 -6.84 18.06 1.18
N ILE A 173 -5.74 18.58 0.64
CA ILE A 173 -5.51 18.74 -0.79
C ILE A 173 -4.87 17.47 -1.37
N ASP A 174 -3.96 16.84 -0.63
CA ASP A 174 -3.25 15.62 -1.02
C ASP A 174 -4.22 14.43 -1.20
N SER A 175 -4.15 13.72 -2.31
CA SER A 175 -4.91 12.49 -2.52
C SER A 175 -4.40 11.32 -1.66
N GLY A 176 -3.17 11.41 -1.14
CA GLY A 176 -2.58 10.57 -0.10
C GLY A 176 -3.17 10.81 1.28
N ASN A 177 -4.09 11.75 1.43
CA ASN A 177 -4.69 12.21 2.68
C ASN A 177 -3.65 12.69 3.70
N VAL A 178 -3.63 12.06 4.87
CA VAL A 178 -2.68 12.33 5.97
C VAL A 178 -2.27 11.00 6.59
N THR A 179 -1.06 10.97 7.13
CA THR A 179 -0.58 9.85 7.94
C THR A 179 -1.51 9.59 9.11
N GLY A 180 -1.75 8.32 9.42
CA GLY A 180 -2.63 7.91 10.52
C GLY A 180 -4.12 7.89 10.18
N PHE A 181 -4.52 8.32 8.98
CA PHE A 181 -5.88 8.15 8.51
C PHE A 181 -6.18 6.67 8.27
N ILE A 182 -7.11 6.11 9.04
CA ILE A 182 -7.47 4.70 8.99
C ILE A 182 -8.55 4.52 7.94
N ALA A 183 -8.16 4.04 6.76
CA ALA A 183 -9.07 3.86 5.64
C ALA A 183 -8.47 3.02 4.52
N THR A 184 -9.29 2.16 3.94
CA THR A 184 -9.04 1.49 2.67
C THR A 184 -10.26 1.62 1.77
N ARG A 185 -10.08 1.39 0.47
CA ARG A 185 -11.18 1.25 -0.48
C ARG A 185 -10.98 -0.05 -1.23
N GLN A 186 -11.90 -0.97 -1.04
CA GLN A 186 -11.77 -2.31 -1.59
C GLN A 186 -13.14 -2.94 -1.85
N PHE A 187 -13.14 -4.00 -2.62
CA PHE A 187 -14.32 -4.83 -2.82
C PHE A 187 -14.73 -5.48 -1.50
N GLY A 188 -16.04 -5.56 -1.25
CA GLY A 188 -16.57 -6.24 -0.08
C GLY A 188 -18.09 -6.29 -0.05
N PHE A 189 -18.59 -7.03 0.90
CA PHE A 189 -20.01 -7.05 1.26
C PHE A 189 -20.19 -6.58 2.69
N ARG A 190 -21.19 -5.73 2.88
CA ARG A 190 -21.50 -5.12 4.17
C ARG A 190 -22.97 -5.25 4.50
N VAL A 191 -23.25 -5.60 5.75
CA VAL A 191 -24.59 -5.58 6.33
C VAL A 191 -24.58 -4.65 7.52
N VAL A 192 -25.52 -3.71 7.55
CA VAL A 192 -25.67 -2.75 8.65
C VAL A 192 -27.11 -2.78 9.15
N LYS A 193 -27.27 -2.80 10.47
CA LYS A 193 -28.55 -2.54 11.12
C LYS A 193 -28.48 -1.21 11.84
N SER A 194 -29.35 -0.28 11.46
CA SER A 194 -29.44 1.03 12.10
C SER A 194 -30.63 1.08 13.06
N PHE A 195 -30.38 1.67 14.23
CA PHE A 195 -31.36 2.03 15.24
C PHE A 195 -31.39 3.56 15.37
N LYS A 196 -32.15 4.08 16.32
CA LYS A 196 -32.29 5.53 16.51
C LYS A 196 -30.93 6.26 16.66
N ASN A 197 -30.07 5.73 17.56
CA ASN A 197 -28.78 6.36 17.91
C ASN A 197 -27.61 5.36 17.83
N VAL A 198 -27.85 4.16 17.36
CA VAL A 198 -26.83 3.10 17.30
C VAL A 198 -26.90 2.45 15.91
N ALA A 199 -25.75 2.19 15.33
CA ALA A 199 -25.65 1.34 14.15
C ALA A 199 -24.63 0.23 14.40
N ILE A 200 -24.97 -0.97 13.96
CA ILE A 200 -24.10 -2.16 14.06
C ILE A 200 -23.89 -2.68 12.65
N GLY A 201 -22.65 -2.90 12.28
CA GLY A 201 -22.29 -3.38 10.95
C GLY A 201 -21.27 -4.50 10.99
N VAL A 202 -21.37 -5.39 10.01
CA VAL A 202 -20.36 -6.41 9.70
C VAL A 202 -20.03 -6.32 8.22
N ALA A 203 -18.79 -6.58 7.88
CA ALA A 203 -18.31 -6.61 6.50
C ALA A 203 -17.37 -7.79 6.28
N ALA A 204 -17.42 -8.34 5.06
CA ALA A 204 -16.41 -9.22 4.50
C ALA A 204 -15.75 -8.46 3.36
N GLU A 205 -14.47 -8.16 3.49
CA GLU A 205 -13.73 -7.32 2.56
C GLU A 205 -12.58 -8.09 1.92
N ASN A 206 -12.13 -7.63 0.77
CA ASN A 206 -11.04 -8.28 0.02
C ASN A 206 -9.80 -8.41 0.90
N PRO A 207 -9.24 -9.62 1.04
CA PRO A 207 -8.07 -9.86 1.87
C PRO A 207 -6.83 -9.35 1.15
N GLN A 208 -6.39 -8.16 1.47
CA GLN A 208 -5.15 -7.57 0.97
C GLN A 208 -4.09 -7.65 2.06
N LEU A 209 -2.90 -8.13 1.73
CA LEU A 209 -1.81 -8.29 2.67
C LEU A 209 -0.57 -7.58 2.13
N LEU A 210 0.02 -6.70 2.93
CA LEU A 210 1.29 -6.07 2.62
C LEU A 210 2.42 -6.82 3.30
N TYR A 211 3.34 -7.33 2.49
CA TYR A 211 4.49 -8.07 2.93
C TYR A 211 5.78 -7.27 2.73
N THR A 212 6.65 -7.28 3.72
CA THR A 212 8.02 -6.75 3.60
C THR A 212 8.95 -7.54 4.51
N ALA A 213 10.00 -8.10 3.93
CA ALA A 213 11.01 -8.82 4.69
C ALA A 213 12.40 -8.58 4.12
N SER A 214 13.40 -8.65 4.99
CA SER A 214 14.76 -9.00 4.62
C SER A 214 14.88 -10.51 4.70
N LEU A 215 15.57 -11.14 3.75
CA LEU A 215 15.71 -12.59 3.65
C LEU A 215 17.20 -12.97 3.59
N ALA A 216 17.55 -14.05 4.29
CA ALA A 216 18.84 -14.69 4.12
C ALA A 216 18.83 -15.61 2.89
N GLY A 217 19.99 -15.86 2.30
CA GLY A 217 20.10 -16.72 1.12
C GLY A 217 19.66 -18.18 1.32
N ASN A 218 19.54 -18.61 2.57
CA ASN A 218 19.06 -19.94 2.96
C ASN A 218 17.62 -19.93 3.49
N THR A 219 16.92 -18.77 3.47
CA THR A 219 15.49 -18.73 3.80
C THR A 219 14.72 -19.54 2.77
N PRO A 220 13.85 -20.48 3.18
CA PRO A 220 13.03 -21.26 2.27
C PRO A 220 12.17 -20.37 1.36
N TYR A 221 11.92 -20.88 0.17
CA TYR A 221 11.00 -20.24 -0.75
C TYR A 221 9.56 -20.38 -0.25
N ALA A 222 8.81 -19.30 -0.24
CA ALA A 222 7.42 -19.31 0.16
C ALA A 222 6.55 -18.56 -0.85
N VAL A 223 5.36 -19.10 -1.09
CA VAL A 223 4.30 -18.48 -1.90
C VAL A 223 3.26 -17.95 -0.95
N LEU A 224 3.06 -16.64 -0.93
CA LEU A 224 2.08 -16.01 -0.06
C LEU A 224 1.08 -15.16 -0.84
N GLY A 225 -0.15 -15.09 -0.32
CA GLY A 225 -1.20 -14.25 -0.87
C GLY A 225 -1.04 -12.82 -0.42
N SER A 226 -0.38 -11.98 -1.24
CA SER A 226 -0.34 -10.54 -1.03
C SER A 226 -1.01 -9.81 -2.17
N ALA A 227 -1.53 -8.61 -1.92
CA ALA A 227 -2.14 -7.80 -2.97
C ALA A 227 -1.13 -6.85 -3.59
N GLY A 228 -1.18 -6.75 -4.93
CA GLY A 228 -0.46 -5.76 -5.68
C GLY A 228 -1.17 -4.41 -5.65
N THR A 229 -0.51 -3.32 -5.35
CA THR A 229 -1.01 -1.97 -5.62
C THR A 229 -0.02 -1.22 -6.49
N SER A 230 -0.49 -0.24 -7.21
CA SER A 230 0.40 0.73 -7.89
C SER A 230 1.31 1.47 -6.91
N GLY A 231 1.12 1.29 -5.63
CA GLY A 231 1.96 1.75 -4.54
C GLY A 231 2.77 0.64 -3.89
N GLY A 232 2.87 -0.55 -4.48
CA GLY A 232 3.81 -1.56 -4.06
C GLY A 232 3.28 -2.65 -3.18
N SER A 233 2.15 -3.21 -3.45
CA SER A 233 1.91 -4.54 -2.97
C SER A 233 2.40 -5.53 -3.99
N TYR A 234 2.96 -6.57 -3.55
CA TYR A 234 3.55 -7.60 -4.35
C TYR A 234 3.34 -8.92 -3.66
N ASN A 235 3.27 -9.90 -4.48
CA ASN A 235 3.44 -11.25 -4.04
C ASN A 235 4.94 -11.55 -4.06
N ALA A 236 5.55 -11.73 -2.91
CA ALA A 236 6.99 -11.98 -2.80
C ALA A 236 7.43 -13.28 -3.47
N ALA A 237 6.50 -14.15 -3.80
CA ALA A 237 6.78 -15.46 -4.33
C ALA A 237 6.37 -15.66 -5.79
N ILE A 238 5.53 -14.80 -6.32
CA ILE A 238 5.14 -14.84 -7.72
C ILE A 238 5.80 -13.66 -8.42
N SER A 239 7.09 -13.73 -8.61
CA SER A 239 7.75 -12.88 -9.59
C SER A 239 7.49 -13.42 -10.99
N ALA A 240 7.31 -12.53 -11.94
CA ALA A 240 6.88 -12.81 -13.30
C ALA A 240 7.63 -13.98 -13.94
N CYS A 241 6.92 -15.04 -14.29
CA CYS A 241 7.43 -16.09 -15.14
C CYS A 241 7.43 -15.60 -16.58
N THR A 242 8.36 -14.76 -16.95
CA THR A 242 8.75 -14.71 -18.34
C THR A 242 9.47 -16.02 -18.60
N ALA A 243 8.87 -16.88 -19.39
CA ALA A 243 9.58 -18.00 -19.98
C ALA A 243 10.68 -17.40 -20.85
N SER A 244 11.81 -17.06 -20.25
CA SER A 244 13.01 -16.78 -21.00
C SER A 244 13.46 -18.11 -21.57
N THR A 245 13.22 -18.29 -22.85
CA THR A 245 13.83 -19.37 -23.63
C THR A 245 15.32 -19.13 -23.85
N SER A 246 15.90 -18.15 -23.18
CA SER A 246 17.34 -17.94 -23.18
C SER A 246 17.98 -19.03 -22.34
N ILE A 247 18.27 -20.15 -22.99
CA ILE A 247 19.28 -21.06 -22.52
C ILE A 247 20.59 -20.27 -22.62
N VAL A 248 21.00 -19.66 -21.52
CA VAL A 248 22.34 -19.10 -21.42
C VAL A 248 23.26 -20.29 -21.22
N ASN A 249 23.71 -20.87 -22.32
CA ASN A 249 24.84 -21.77 -22.31
C ASN A 249 26.07 -20.94 -21.97
N TYR A 250 26.37 -20.79 -20.68
CA TYR A 250 27.71 -20.40 -20.28
C TYR A 250 28.64 -21.60 -20.55
N THR A 251 29.06 -21.75 -21.78
CA THR A 251 30.31 -22.43 -22.08
C THR A 251 31.41 -21.48 -21.62
N ASN A 252 31.73 -21.48 -20.34
CA ASN A 252 33.00 -20.97 -19.88
C ASN A 252 34.03 -21.98 -20.40
N GLN A 253 34.57 -21.73 -21.59
CA GLN A 253 35.84 -22.33 -21.99
C GLN A 253 36.88 -21.73 -21.02
N VAL A 254 37.08 -22.39 -19.91
CA VAL A 254 38.33 -22.22 -19.15
C VAL A 254 39.35 -22.95 -19.97
N ASP A 255 40.12 -22.23 -20.80
CA ASP A 255 41.26 -22.77 -21.49
C ASP A 255 42.34 -23.10 -20.43
N LEU A 256 42.34 -24.33 -19.96
CA LEU A 256 43.34 -24.88 -19.08
C LEU A 256 44.60 -25.31 -19.83
N SER A 257 44.81 -24.84 -21.04
CA SER A 257 45.95 -25.23 -21.81
C SER A 257 47.18 -24.38 -21.56
N ALA A 258 47.96 -24.74 -20.54
CA ALA A 258 49.40 -24.72 -20.76
C ALA A 258 49.85 -25.84 -21.74
N THR A 259 48.93 -26.72 -22.20
CA THR A 259 49.20 -27.86 -23.05
C THR A 259 48.03 -28.28 -23.95
N GLY A 260 47.26 -27.34 -24.52
CA GLY A 260 46.45 -27.62 -25.71
C GLY A 260 45.20 -28.52 -25.54
N GLY A 261 44.66 -28.72 -24.37
CA GLY A 261 43.45 -29.49 -24.14
C GLY A 261 42.36 -28.65 -23.47
N GLY A 262 41.43 -28.14 -24.25
CA GLY A 262 40.25 -27.43 -23.70
C GLY A 262 39.31 -28.42 -23.00
N VAL A 263 39.02 -28.19 -21.72
CA VAL A 263 38.00 -28.93 -21.00
C VAL A 263 36.70 -28.11 -21.07
N ASN A 264 35.72 -28.60 -21.80
CA ASN A 264 34.37 -28.06 -21.81
C ASN A 264 33.70 -28.43 -20.49
N ILE A 265 33.61 -27.48 -19.59
CA ILE A 265 32.80 -27.64 -18.40
C ILE A 265 31.35 -27.32 -18.78
N ALA A 266 30.54 -28.36 -18.95
CA ALA A 266 29.10 -28.20 -19.02
C ALA A 266 28.59 -27.81 -17.61
N VAL A 267 28.49 -26.53 -17.35
CA VAL A 267 27.76 -26.07 -16.17
C VAL A 267 26.30 -26.41 -16.41
N PRO A 268 25.63 -27.14 -15.50
CA PRO A 268 24.21 -27.40 -15.66
C PRO A 268 23.48 -26.07 -15.85
N VAL A 269 22.75 -25.98 -16.96
CA VAL A 269 21.95 -24.81 -17.30
C VAL A 269 20.84 -24.72 -16.27
N TYR A 270 21.03 -23.87 -15.28
CA TYR A 270 19.92 -23.49 -14.44
C TYR A 270 18.95 -22.68 -15.29
N LYS A 271 17.75 -23.20 -15.41
CA LYS A 271 16.63 -22.42 -15.90
C LYS A 271 16.44 -21.31 -14.86
N THR A 272 17.09 -20.19 -15.09
CA THR A 272 16.76 -18.99 -14.36
C THR A 272 15.30 -18.73 -14.70
N LEU A 273 14.41 -19.05 -13.80
CA LEU A 273 13.06 -18.52 -13.82
C LEU A 273 13.24 -17.03 -13.62
N THR A 274 13.58 -16.32 -14.69
CA THR A 274 13.56 -14.88 -14.68
C THR A 274 12.10 -14.48 -14.57
N GLY A 275 11.71 -14.30 -13.32
CA GLY A 275 10.58 -13.52 -12.96
C GLY A 275 9.26 -13.90 -13.60
N CYS A 276 8.39 -14.60 -12.90
CA CYS A 276 6.97 -14.52 -13.20
C CYS A 276 6.45 -13.22 -12.63
N ALA A 277 6.34 -12.13 -13.40
CA ALA A 277 5.54 -11.00 -12.97
C ALA A 277 4.10 -11.49 -12.97
N ASP A 278 3.56 -11.73 -11.81
CA ASP A 278 2.13 -11.79 -11.71
C ASP A 278 1.61 -10.38 -11.99
N LEU A 279 1.01 -10.24 -13.13
CA LEU A 279 0.29 -9.02 -13.51
C LEU A 279 -0.99 -8.87 -12.69
N GLN A 280 -1.27 -9.82 -11.80
CA GLN A 280 -2.46 -9.78 -10.98
C GLN A 280 -2.22 -8.94 -9.75
N THR A 281 -3.13 -8.00 -9.55
CA THR A 281 -3.21 -7.17 -8.35
C THR A 281 -4.11 -7.79 -7.28
N LEU A 282 -4.53 -9.04 -7.48
CA LEU A 282 -5.45 -9.75 -6.60
C LEU A 282 -4.71 -10.45 -5.47
N SER A 283 -5.33 -10.48 -4.32
CA SER A 283 -4.88 -11.29 -3.19
C SER A 283 -5.27 -12.75 -3.38
N PHE A 284 -4.37 -13.67 -3.01
CA PHE A 284 -4.60 -15.12 -3.05
C PHE A 284 -4.94 -15.71 -1.67
N ASN A 285 -5.28 -14.89 -0.69
CA ASN A 285 -5.69 -15.37 0.63
C ASN A 285 -7.00 -16.16 0.54
N GLN A 286 -7.16 -17.14 1.43
CA GLN A 286 -8.26 -18.11 1.39
C GLN A 286 -9.59 -17.55 1.90
N ALA A 287 -9.57 -16.52 2.72
CA ALA A 287 -10.76 -15.97 3.37
C ALA A 287 -10.75 -14.45 3.33
N PRO A 288 -11.91 -13.81 3.30
CA PRO A 288 -12.01 -12.36 3.37
C PRO A 288 -11.57 -11.84 4.74
N ASP A 289 -11.19 -10.58 4.79
CA ASP A 289 -11.09 -9.87 6.06
C ASP A 289 -12.50 -9.65 6.61
N LEU A 290 -12.68 -9.97 7.88
CA LEU A 290 -13.92 -9.75 8.60
C LEU A 290 -13.79 -8.50 9.47
N ILE A 291 -14.73 -7.58 9.33
CA ILE A 291 -14.77 -6.35 10.13
C ILE A 291 -16.13 -6.27 10.81
N ALA A 292 -16.12 -6.01 12.11
CA ALA A 292 -17.32 -5.69 12.87
C ALA A 292 -17.17 -4.32 13.49
N LYS A 293 -18.22 -3.49 13.44
CA LYS A 293 -18.21 -2.11 13.93
C LYS A 293 -19.53 -1.73 14.57
N ILE A 294 -19.43 -1.00 15.66
CA ILE A 294 -20.56 -0.34 16.32
C ILE A 294 -20.31 1.17 16.32
N ALA A 295 -21.32 1.94 15.92
CA ALA A 295 -21.32 3.38 16.01
C ALA A 295 -22.48 3.87 16.88
N VAL A 296 -22.23 4.91 17.67
CA VAL A 296 -23.21 5.51 18.58
C VAL A 296 -23.25 7.02 18.39
N ASP A 297 -24.46 7.56 18.16
CA ASP A 297 -24.75 8.97 17.93
C ASP A 297 -25.66 9.54 19.04
N PRO A 298 -25.14 9.85 20.23
CA PRO A 298 -25.97 10.29 21.37
C PRO A 298 -26.52 11.72 21.23
N GLY A 299 -26.21 12.41 20.12
CA GLY A 299 -26.64 13.77 19.82
C GLY A 299 -25.62 14.86 20.19
N TRP A 300 -24.61 14.52 20.99
CA TRP A 300 -23.50 15.41 21.36
C TRP A 300 -22.14 14.94 20.83
N GLY A 301 -22.13 13.93 19.97
CA GLY A 301 -20.94 13.43 19.30
C GLY A 301 -21.24 12.18 18.50
N HIS A 302 -20.21 11.65 17.86
CA HIS A 302 -20.18 10.37 17.17
C HIS A 302 -19.05 9.52 17.74
N TYR A 303 -19.32 8.27 18.06
CA TYR A 303 -18.38 7.34 18.68
C TYR A 303 -18.40 6.01 17.94
N GLU A 304 -17.22 5.45 17.69
CA GLU A 304 -17.06 4.18 16.97
C GLU A 304 -16.11 3.23 17.72
N ILE A 305 -16.42 1.95 17.70
CA ILE A 305 -15.50 0.88 18.04
C ILE A 305 -15.59 -0.21 16.97
N PHE A 306 -14.46 -0.77 16.56
CA PHE A 306 -14.42 -1.80 15.55
C PHE A 306 -13.29 -2.81 15.77
N GLY A 307 -13.49 -4.03 15.27
CA GLY A 307 -12.48 -5.07 15.21
C GLY A 307 -12.29 -5.55 13.79
N ILE A 308 -11.07 -5.95 13.48
CA ILE A 308 -10.64 -6.50 12.19
C ILE A 308 -10.05 -7.88 12.46
N ALA A 309 -10.43 -8.89 11.67
CA ALA A 309 -9.79 -10.20 11.63
C ALA A 309 -9.49 -10.55 10.16
N GLY A 310 -8.24 -10.78 9.85
CA GLY A 310 -7.76 -11.21 8.54
C GLY A 310 -7.06 -12.56 8.63
N PHE A 311 -6.92 -13.24 7.51
CA PHE A 311 -6.33 -14.57 7.41
C PHE A 311 -5.23 -14.53 6.36
N ALA A 312 -3.99 -14.48 6.81
CA ALA A 312 -2.85 -14.56 5.92
C ALA A 312 -2.50 -16.04 5.66
N HIS A 313 -2.26 -16.36 4.40
CA HIS A 313 -2.05 -17.72 3.93
C HIS A 313 -0.75 -17.81 3.13
N GLU A 314 -0.02 -18.90 3.33
CA GLU A 314 1.21 -19.17 2.59
C GLU A 314 1.43 -20.65 2.34
N THR A 315 2.31 -20.94 1.40
CA THR A 315 2.87 -22.28 1.17
C THR A 315 4.38 -22.18 1.19
N VAL A 316 5.01 -22.89 2.10
CA VAL A 316 6.46 -22.91 2.28
C VAL A 316 7.06 -24.17 1.65
N TYR A 317 8.17 -24.00 0.96
CA TYR A 317 8.95 -25.06 0.31
C TYR A 317 10.31 -25.20 1.01
N PRO A 318 10.42 -26.02 2.08
CA PRO A 318 11.62 -26.05 2.93
C PRO A 318 12.90 -26.46 2.21
N GLY A 319 12.78 -27.25 1.14
CA GLY A 319 13.90 -27.70 0.32
C GLY A 319 14.40 -26.65 -0.68
N GLU A 320 13.68 -25.54 -0.84
CA GLU A 320 14.02 -24.47 -1.76
C GLU A 320 14.43 -23.22 -1.01
N THR A 321 15.54 -22.63 -1.39
CA THR A 321 16.06 -21.41 -0.77
C THR A 321 16.07 -20.27 -1.77
N THR A 322 16.15 -19.03 -1.30
CA THR A 322 16.27 -17.85 -2.16
C THR A 322 17.58 -17.82 -2.96
N ASN A 323 18.54 -18.69 -2.63
CA ASN A 323 19.79 -18.81 -3.34
C ASN A 323 19.66 -19.86 -4.46
N SER A 324 19.24 -19.43 -5.65
CA SER A 324 19.02 -20.26 -6.83
C SER A 324 20.23 -21.05 -7.32
N ASN A 325 21.43 -20.77 -6.82
CA ASN A 325 22.65 -21.47 -7.19
C ASN A 325 22.76 -22.88 -6.59
N LEU A 326 21.85 -23.28 -5.70
CA LEU A 326 21.87 -24.58 -5.02
C LEU A 326 20.91 -25.62 -5.62
N TYR A 327 20.06 -25.23 -6.58
CA TYR A 327 18.99 -26.09 -7.12
C TYR A 327 19.44 -27.37 -7.83
N GLY A 328 20.63 -27.43 -8.36
CA GLY A 328 21.07 -28.58 -9.13
C GLY A 328 22.12 -29.44 -8.45
N GLY A 329 22.52 -29.07 -7.25
CA GLY A 329 23.74 -29.63 -6.66
C GLY A 329 24.99 -29.20 -7.43
N LEU A 330 26.10 -29.18 -6.80
CA LEU A 330 27.42 -28.96 -7.43
C LEU A 330 28.14 -30.31 -7.51
N THR A 331 28.42 -30.73 -8.71
CA THR A 331 29.22 -31.93 -8.93
C THR A 331 30.55 -31.52 -9.55
N ASP A 332 31.64 -31.96 -8.96
CA ASP A 332 32.96 -31.85 -9.58
C ASP A 332 32.99 -32.73 -10.84
N ILE A 333 33.05 -32.08 -11.99
CA ILE A 333 32.97 -32.76 -13.29
C ILE A 333 34.23 -33.60 -13.55
N ALA A 334 35.37 -33.25 -12.97
CA ALA A 334 36.61 -33.98 -13.16
C ALA A 334 36.64 -35.28 -12.35
N THR A 335 35.98 -35.32 -11.21
CA THR A 335 36.01 -36.46 -10.29
C THR A 335 34.65 -37.15 -10.13
N GLY A 336 33.57 -36.54 -10.63
CA GLY A 336 32.19 -36.99 -10.38
C GLY A 336 31.72 -36.87 -8.94
N ALA A 337 32.53 -36.26 -8.06
CA ALA A 337 32.20 -36.09 -6.66
C ALA A 337 31.11 -35.01 -6.50
N VAL A 338 30.07 -35.30 -5.73
CA VAL A 338 29.05 -34.32 -5.36
C VAL A 338 29.66 -33.34 -4.35
N ILE A 339 29.89 -32.10 -4.78
CA ILE A 339 30.41 -31.03 -3.93
C ILE A 339 29.32 -30.48 -3.02
N ALA A 340 28.09 -30.32 -3.59
CA ALA A 340 26.89 -30.02 -2.85
C ALA A 340 25.76 -30.89 -3.40
N PRO A 341 24.99 -31.60 -2.56
CA PRO A 341 23.87 -32.38 -3.03
C PRO A 341 22.81 -31.44 -3.65
N ALA A 342 22.10 -31.93 -4.67
CA ALA A 342 20.90 -31.26 -5.14
C ALA A 342 19.94 -31.10 -3.96
N LEU A 343 19.39 -29.91 -3.79
CA LEU A 343 18.30 -29.72 -2.86
C LEU A 343 17.09 -30.48 -3.41
N THR A 344 16.74 -31.58 -2.76
CA THR A 344 15.55 -32.32 -3.12
C THR A 344 14.36 -31.50 -2.63
N THR A 345 13.49 -31.10 -3.53
CA THR A 345 12.18 -30.52 -3.24
C THR A 345 11.29 -31.60 -2.62
N SER A 346 11.58 -32.03 -1.42
CA SER A 346 10.78 -33.01 -0.72
C SER A 346 9.71 -32.31 0.11
N GLY A 347 8.63 -31.97 -0.58
CA GLY A 347 7.42 -31.50 0.10
C GLY A 347 7.30 -29.99 0.21
N HIS A 348 6.10 -29.58 0.40
CA HIS A 348 5.69 -28.24 0.82
C HIS A 348 4.67 -28.40 1.95
N TYR A 349 4.54 -27.37 2.74
CA TYR A 349 3.45 -27.28 3.70
C TYR A 349 2.77 -25.93 3.59
N THR A 350 1.52 -25.89 4.00
CA THR A 350 0.69 -24.71 3.93
C THR A 350 0.41 -24.24 5.35
N ASP A 351 0.61 -22.95 5.61
CA ASP A 351 0.31 -22.32 6.88
C ASP A 351 -0.67 -21.18 6.73
N SER A 352 -1.37 -20.87 7.80
CA SER A 352 -2.32 -19.75 7.85
C SER A 352 -2.28 -19.12 9.23
N ILE A 353 -2.02 -17.82 9.25
CA ILE A 353 -2.01 -17.04 10.48
C ILE A 353 -3.18 -16.07 10.52
N VAL A 354 -3.70 -15.85 11.72
CA VAL A 354 -4.70 -14.81 11.96
C VAL A 354 -3.99 -13.48 12.22
N VAL A 355 -4.37 -12.46 11.47
CA VAL A 355 -3.97 -11.08 11.67
C VAL A 355 -5.21 -10.26 12.04
N GLY A 356 -5.04 -9.13 12.69
CA GLY A 356 -6.18 -8.29 13.00
C GLY A 356 -5.89 -7.29 14.10
N GLY A 357 -6.90 -6.49 14.42
CA GLY A 357 -6.73 -5.44 15.42
C GLY A 357 -8.05 -4.87 15.91
N LEU A 358 -7.91 -4.01 16.90
CA LEU A 358 -9.00 -3.26 17.50
C LEU A 358 -8.78 -1.76 17.26
N GLY A 359 -9.85 -1.07 16.92
CA GLY A 359 -9.82 0.37 16.72
C GLY A 359 -11.06 1.04 17.25
N GLY A 360 -10.97 2.34 17.37
CA GLY A 360 -12.08 3.18 17.78
C GLY A 360 -11.86 4.61 17.38
N GLY A 361 -12.94 5.37 17.35
CA GLY A 361 -12.93 6.78 16.99
C GLY A 361 -13.98 7.55 17.75
N LEU A 362 -13.76 8.84 17.84
CA LEU A 362 -14.69 9.80 18.40
C LEU A 362 -14.66 11.11 17.62
N ARG A 363 -15.81 11.76 17.55
CA ARG A 363 -15.97 13.10 16.99
C ARG A 363 -16.94 13.90 17.84
N VAL A 364 -16.45 14.97 18.42
CA VAL A 364 -17.19 15.78 19.39
C VAL A 364 -17.26 17.23 18.92
N PRO A 365 -18.43 17.80 18.68
CA PRO A 365 -18.60 19.23 18.45
C PRO A 365 -18.40 19.99 19.78
N ILE A 366 -17.23 20.61 19.94
CA ILE A 366 -16.91 21.44 21.12
C ILE A 366 -17.75 22.72 21.10
N ILE A 367 -17.89 23.29 19.91
CA ILE A 367 -18.82 24.42 19.67
C ILE A 367 -19.65 24.01 18.45
N LYS A 368 -20.95 23.88 18.65
CA LYS A 368 -21.87 23.46 17.61
C LYS A 368 -21.64 24.26 16.31
N ASP A 369 -21.50 23.55 15.20
CA ASP A 369 -21.31 24.07 13.84
C ASP A 369 -20.04 24.92 13.63
N LYS A 370 -19.22 25.14 14.70
CA LYS A 370 -18.02 25.98 14.62
C LYS A 370 -16.72 25.28 14.92
N LEU A 371 -16.67 24.37 15.90
CA LEU A 371 -15.45 23.71 16.32
C LEU A 371 -15.73 22.25 16.65
N THR A 372 -15.09 21.35 15.94
CA THR A 372 -15.19 19.90 16.16
C THR A 372 -13.80 19.32 16.42
N PHE A 373 -13.70 18.49 17.44
CA PHE A 373 -12.55 17.65 17.71
C PHE A 373 -12.84 16.22 17.25
N GLY A 374 -11.87 15.57 16.61
CA GLY A 374 -11.95 14.17 16.22
C GLY A 374 -10.68 13.42 16.58
N GLY A 375 -10.82 12.14 16.85
CA GLY A 375 -9.70 11.24 17.08
C GLY A 375 -10.05 9.82 16.70
N LYS A 376 -9.10 9.11 16.06
CA LYS A 376 -9.25 7.70 15.69
C LYS A 376 -7.94 6.97 15.87
N ALA A 377 -8.01 5.71 16.30
CA ALA A 377 -6.85 4.84 16.46
C ALA A 377 -7.18 3.40 16.08
N LEU A 378 -6.15 2.66 15.65
CA LEU A 378 -6.17 1.24 15.34
C LEU A 378 -4.85 0.61 15.82
N PHE A 379 -4.94 -0.54 16.48
CA PHE A 379 -3.79 -1.30 16.96
C PHE A 379 -4.00 -2.78 16.69
N GLY A 380 -2.94 -3.49 16.34
CA GLY A 380 -2.98 -4.94 16.23
C GLY A 380 -1.87 -5.52 15.37
N PRO A 381 -1.71 -6.84 15.37
CA PRO A 381 -0.81 -7.53 14.47
C PRO A 381 -1.39 -7.61 13.06
N GLY A 382 -0.61 -7.16 12.06
CA GLY A 382 -0.99 -7.28 10.65
C GLY A 382 -2.11 -6.35 10.19
N VAL A 383 -2.14 -5.11 10.69
CA VAL A 383 -3.13 -4.09 10.29
C VAL A 383 -2.51 -2.83 9.69
N GLY A 384 -1.24 -2.88 9.29
CA GLY A 384 -0.50 -1.73 8.75
C GLY A 384 -1.12 -1.14 7.49
N ARG A 385 -1.70 -1.97 6.63
CA ARG A 385 -2.36 -1.54 5.38
C ARG A 385 -3.62 -0.68 5.60
N TYR A 386 -4.23 -0.74 6.78
CA TYR A 386 -5.38 0.10 7.12
C TYR A 386 -4.98 1.54 7.46
N GLY A 387 -3.70 1.80 7.74
CA GLY A 387 -3.13 3.13 7.77
C GLY A 387 -2.85 3.64 6.35
N TYR A 388 -3.06 4.92 6.13
CA TYR A 388 -2.96 5.50 4.77
C TYR A 388 -1.51 5.58 4.24
N SER A 389 -0.50 5.48 5.12
CA SER A 389 0.91 5.32 4.72
C SER A 389 1.24 3.91 4.24
N THR A 390 0.30 2.96 4.36
CA THR A 390 0.45 1.57 3.89
C THR A 390 1.71 0.88 4.40
N LEU A 391 1.90 0.87 5.73
CA LEU A 391 2.97 0.11 6.36
C LEU A 391 2.72 -1.40 6.22
N PRO A 392 3.76 -2.25 6.21
CA PRO A 392 3.58 -3.68 6.03
C PRO A 392 2.81 -4.34 7.18
N ASP A 393 2.05 -5.37 6.84
CA ASP A 393 1.26 -6.19 7.76
C ASP A 393 2.09 -7.34 8.32
N VAL A 394 2.91 -7.95 7.48
CA VAL A 394 3.65 -9.17 7.81
C VAL A 394 5.08 -9.13 7.28
N THR A 395 5.92 -9.95 7.87
CA THR A 395 7.30 -10.22 7.45
C THR A 395 7.55 -11.73 7.40
N ALA A 396 8.77 -12.16 7.03
CA ALA A 396 9.16 -13.56 7.03
C ALA A 396 10.08 -13.90 8.21
N ARG A 397 9.98 -15.15 8.68
CA ARG A 397 10.90 -15.82 9.57
C ARG A 397 12.01 -16.53 8.80
N ASN A 398 12.99 -17.07 9.53
CA ASN A 398 14.10 -17.83 8.94
C ASN A 398 13.67 -19.13 8.25
N ASP A 399 12.61 -19.75 8.73
CA ASP A 399 12.01 -20.98 8.20
C ASP A 399 11.10 -20.74 6.99
N GLY A 400 10.96 -19.47 6.57
CA GLY A 400 10.13 -19.06 5.46
C GLY A 400 8.69 -18.74 5.85
N GLU A 401 8.28 -19.04 7.07
CA GLU A 401 6.95 -18.71 7.57
C GLU A 401 6.75 -17.21 7.73
N ILE A 402 5.54 -16.74 7.47
CA ILE A 402 5.17 -15.35 7.71
C ILE A 402 4.92 -15.08 9.20
N ALA A 403 5.24 -13.87 9.60
CA ALA A 403 4.99 -13.39 10.94
C ALA A 403 4.33 -12.01 10.89
N PRO A 404 3.27 -11.78 11.69
CA PRO A 404 2.60 -10.49 11.72
C PRO A 404 3.48 -9.42 12.38
N LEU A 405 3.37 -8.19 11.88
CA LEU A 405 3.98 -7.03 12.50
C LEU A 405 2.97 -6.36 13.44
N HIS A 406 3.43 -5.92 14.60
CA HIS A 406 2.60 -5.10 15.48
C HIS A 406 2.49 -3.69 14.90
N ASN A 407 1.30 -3.34 14.43
CA ASN A 407 1.02 -2.06 13.82
C ASN A 407 0.19 -1.16 14.74
N ALA A 408 0.39 0.13 14.58
CA ALA A 408 -0.46 1.17 15.17
C ALA A 408 -0.68 2.28 14.15
N ALA A 409 -1.88 2.83 14.12
CA ALA A 409 -2.22 4.02 13.36
C ALA A 409 -3.15 4.91 14.19
N GLY A 410 -3.00 6.22 14.07
CA GLY A 410 -3.87 7.15 14.78
C GLY A 410 -3.84 8.55 14.19
N LEU A 411 -4.98 9.23 14.26
CA LEU A 411 -5.20 10.57 13.75
C LEU A 411 -6.00 11.40 14.75
N LEU A 412 -5.51 12.56 15.07
CA LEU A 412 -6.23 13.62 15.79
C LEU A 412 -6.56 14.75 14.82
N THR A 413 -7.76 15.30 14.92
CA THR A 413 -8.24 16.35 14.03
C THR A 413 -8.93 17.47 14.82
N VAL A 414 -8.69 18.70 14.38
CA VAL A 414 -9.46 19.87 14.82
C VAL A 414 -10.00 20.55 13.57
N GLU A 415 -11.32 20.64 13.50
CA GLU A 415 -12.02 21.30 12.40
C GLU A 415 -12.73 22.54 12.92
N ALA A 416 -12.42 23.70 12.35
CA ALA A 416 -13.03 24.96 12.73
C ALA A 416 -13.67 25.66 11.53
N ASN A 417 -14.91 26.12 11.72
CA ASN A 417 -15.69 26.91 10.77
C ASN A 417 -15.96 28.30 11.35
N PRO A 418 -14.96 29.21 11.37
CA PRO A 418 -15.13 30.55 11.97
C PRO A 418 -16.22 31.36 11.28
N THR A 419 -16.39 31.13 9.96
CA THR A 419 -17.45 31.73 9.15
C THR A 419 -18.09 30.68 8.25
N SER A 420 -19.21 31.01 7.62
CA SER A 420 -19.89 30.12 6.65
C SER A 420 -19.06 29.82 5.37
N ARG A 421 -17.97 30.56 5.16
CA ARG A 421 -17.10 30.45 3.98
C ARG A 421 -15.70 29.95 4.28
N LEU A 422 -15.26 29.97 5.56
CA LEU A 422 -13.91 29.60 5.96
C LEU A 422 -13.93 28.30 6.76
N LEU A 423 -13.20 27.31 6.28
CA LEU A 423 -12.89 26.07 6.99
C LEU A 423 -11.39 26.02 7.29
N LEU A 424 -11.06 25.84 8.56
CA LEU A 424 -9.70 25.57 9.05
C LEU A 424 -9.64 24.13 9.53
N TYR A 425 -8.57 23.43 9.20
CA TYR A 425 -8.40 22.02 9.54
C TYR A 425 -6.97 21.77 10.00
N LEU A 426 -6.80 21.21 11.20
CA LEU A 426 -5.51 20.83 11.76
C LEU A 426 -5.53 19.34 12.06
N ASN A 427 -4.51 18.62 11.61
CA ASN A 427 -4.35 17.20 11.83
C ASN A 427 -2.98 16.90 12.42
N TYR A 428 -2.92 15.96 13.34
CA TYR A 428 -1.71 15.28 13.74
C TYR A 428 -1.96 13.77 13.68
N GLY A 429 -1.18 13.08 12.88
CA GLY A 429 -1.32 11.64 12.70
C GLY A 429 0.01 10.92 12.68
N GLY A 430 -0.06 9.61 12.92
CA GLY A 430 1.11 8.75 12.90
C GLY A 430 0.76 7.30 12.65
N GLU A 431 1.71 6.59 12.07
CA GLU A 431 1.65 5.15 11.83
C GLU A 431 2.96 4.52 12.26
N TYR A 432 2.88 3.30 12.76
CA TYR A 432 3.99 2.55 13.32
C TYR A 432 3.95 1.09 12.87
N ALA A 433 5.12 0.54 12.51
CA ALA A 433 5.33 -0.88 12.28
C ALA A 433 6.42 -1.40 13.23
N GLY A 434 6.06 -2.39 14.03
CA GLY A 434 6.94 -3.01 15.01
C GLY A 434 8.11 -3.74 14.35
N ARG A 435 9.23 -3.81 15.06
CA ARG A 435 10.36 -4.65 14.69
C ARG A 435 9.98 -6.11 14.88
N ASN A 436 10.32 -6.95 13.92
CA ASN A 436 10.19 -8.39 14.02
C ASN A 436 11.43 -9.04 13.37
N ASP A 437 12.52 -9.10 14.14
CA ASP A 437 13.86 -9.44 13.70
C ASP A 437 14.21 -10.88 14.09
N TYR A 438 14.51 -11.69 13.09
CA TYR A 438 14.89 -13.11 13.23
C TYR A 438 16.36 -13.38 12.92
N SER A 439 17.17 -12.34 12.80
CA SER A 439 18.59 -12.44 12.40
C SER A 439 19.49 -13.20 13.38
N ASN A 440 19.07 -13.33 14.65
CA ASN A 440 19.84 -14.00 15.71
C ASN A 440 19.65 -15.51 15.77
N SER A 441 18.73 -16.07 15.01
CA SER A 441 18.60 -17.51 14.95
C SER A 441 19.70 -18.05 14.03
N THR A 442 20.22 -19.19 14.34
CA THR A 442 21.34 -19.95 13.78
C THR A 442 21.40 -20.12 12.24
N THR A 443 20.80 -19.23 11.48
CA THR A 443 20.88 -19.19 10.04
C THR A 443 22.26 -18.69 9.64
N THR A 444 23.16 -19.62 9.51
CA THR A 444 24.36 -19.40 8.74
C THR A 444 23.93 -19.15 7.29
N SER A 445 23.92 -17.90 6.84
CA SER A 445 23.94 -17.67 5.41
C SER A 445 25.25 -18.28 4.93
N LEU A 446 25.14 -19.44 4.32
CA LEU A 446 26.26 -19.94 3.56
C LEU A 446 26.43 -18.93 2.43
N ALA A 447 27.52 -18.15 2.45
CA ALA A 447 27.88 -17.38 1.29
C ALA A 447 27.85 -18.35 0.10
N ALA A 448 27.23 -17.93 -1.02
CA ALA A 448 27.25 -18.77 -2.21
C ALA A 448 28.67 -19.30 -2.40
N PRO A 449 28.85 -20.60 -2.63
CA PRO A 449 30.19 -21.13 -2.80
C PRO A 449 30.81 -20.33 -3.94
N SER A 450 31.80 -19.47 -3.62
CA SER A 450 32.64 -18.94 -4.66
C SER A 450 33.34 -20.15 -5.25
N ALA A 451 33.16 -20.40 -6.53
CA ALA A 451 33.91 -21.43 -7.21
C ALA A 451 35.37 -20.96 -7.31
N ASP A 452 36.10 -21.04 -6.22
CA ASP A 452 37.50 -20.72 -6.20
C ASP A 452 38.33 -21.98 -6.50
N PHE A 453 39.38 -21.81 -7.26
CA PHE A 453 40.34 -22.84 -7.50
C PHE A 453 41.30 -22.90 -6.32
N CYS A 454 41.21 -23.96 -5.53
CA CYS A 454 41.91 -24.10 -4.26
C CYS A 454 42.95 -25.24 -4.29
N ALA A 455 44.10 -25.00 -3.70
CA ALA A 455 45.13 -26.03 -3.45
C ALA A 455 45.73 -25.88 -2.04
N THR A 456 46.25 -26.95 -1.50
CA THR A 456 47.04 -26.90 -0.27
C THR A 456 48.50 -26.62 -0.61
N ILE A 457 48.97 -25.42 -0.28
CA ILE A 457 50.36 -25.01 -0.47
C ILE A 457 50.99 -24.85 0.91
N ALA A 458 52.08 -25.61 1.17
CA ALA A 458 52.77 -25.61 2.44
C ALA A 458 51.86 -25.83 3.69
N GLY A 459 50.83 -26.68 3.55
CA GLY A 459 49.88 -26.98 4.61
C GLY A 459 48.74 -25.95 4.80
N VAL A 460 48.68 -24.89 3.96
CA VAL A 460 47.64 -23.87 3.99
C VAL A 460 46.77 -23.99 2.74
N ILE A 461 45.45 -24.01 2.92
CA ILE A 461 44.51 -23.98 1.80
C ILE A 461 44.53 -22.57 1.21
N THR A 462 44.96 -22.44 -0.02
CA THR A 462 45.00 -21.19 -0.77
C THR A 462 44.01 -21.29 -1.94
N CYS A 463 43.16 -20.31 -2.08
CA CYS A 463 42.12 -20.24 -3.09
C CYS A 463 42.24 -18.96 -3.93
N ALA A 464 41.88 -19.03 -5.19
CA ALA A 464 41.79 -17.89 -6.09
C ALA A 464 40.59 -18.06 -7.03
N ALA A 465 39.94 -16.96 -7.41
CA ALA A 465 38.81 -16.94 -8.36
C ALA A 465 39.21 -17.46 -9.75
N SER A 466 40.49 -17.60 -10.04
CA SER A 466 41.03 -18.18 -11.26
C SER A 466 42.25 -19.05 -10.96
N PRO A 467 42.51 -20.15 -11.69
CA PRO A 467 43.66 -20.99 -11.53
C PRO A 467 44.95 -20.19 -11.70
N THR A 468 45.73 -20.06 -10.64
CA THR A 468 47.10 -19.52 -10.74
C THR A 468 48.08 -20.65 -10.98
N ALA A 469 49.23 -20.36 -11.61
CA ALA A 469 50.26 -21.38 -11.87
C ALA A 469 50.69 -22.13 -10.61
N ALA A 470 50.74 -21.45 -9.47
CA ALA A 470 51.11 -22.05 -8.17
C ALA A 470 50.01 -23.01 -7.65
N LEU A 471 48.75 -22.66 -7.82
CA LEU A 471 47.63 -23.52 -7.43
C LEU A 471 47.49 -24.74 -8.34
N VAL A 472 47.73 -24.57 -9.64
CA VAL A 472 47.75 -25.68 -10.61
C VAL A 472 48.91 -26.64 -10.30
N ALA A 473 50.11 -26.11 -10.06
CA ALA A 473 51.29 -26.92 -9.70
C ALA A 473 51.11 -27.69 -8.37
N ALA A 474 50.31 -27.14 -7.45
CA ALA A 474 49.96 -27.80 -6.20
C ALA A 474 48.79 -28.78 -6.30
N GLY A 475 48.33 -29.11 -7.53
CA GLY A 475 47.22 -30.03 -7.77
C GLY A 475 45.86 -29.45 -7.34
N GLY A 476 45.72 -28.13 -7.48
CA GLY A 476 44.50 -27.42 -7.12
C GLY A 476 43.27 -27.94 -7.83
N LYS A 477 42.15 -27.87 -7.16
CA LYS A 477 40.83 -28.25 -7.68
C LYS A 477 39.83 -27.11 -7.46
N TRP A 478 38.85 -27.04 -8.32
CA TRP A 478 37.71 -26.19 -8.08
C TRP A 478 36.94 -26.72 -6.87
N GLY A 479 36.89 -25.94 -5.82
CA GLY A 479 36.18 -26.28 -4.61
C GLY A 479 35.26 -25.14 -4.17
N GLY A 480 34.07 -25.44 -3.69
CA GLY A 480 33.27 -24.48 -2.98
C GLY A 480 33.95 -24.09 -1.68
N HIS A 481 34.42 -22.85 -1.57
CA HIS A 481 34.87 -22.31 -0.28
C HIS A 481 33.64 -21.74 0.45
N TRP A 482 33.31 -22.39 1.55
CA TRP A 482 32.29 -21.86 2.44
C TRP A 482 32.90 -20.72 3.22
N GLY A 483 32.53 -19.49 2.95
CA GLY A 483 32.87 -18.34 3.77
C GLY A 483 32.37 -18.52 5.21
N ALA A 484 32.99 -17.84 6.14
CA ALA A 484 32.48 -17.79 7.50
C ALA A 484 30.99 -17.39 7.47
N PRO A 485 30.16 -18.04 8.30
CA PRO A 485 28.72 -17.72 8.33
C PRO A 485 28.58 -16.24 8.65
N ALA A 486 28.09 -15.49 7.66
CA ALA A 486 27.73 -14.10 7.86
C ALA A 486 26.30 -14.05 8.47
N GLN A 487 26.17 -13.28 9.53
CA GLN A 487 24.84 -13.00 10.07
C GLN A 487 24.05 -12.20 9.02
N ALA A 488 22.98 -12.78 8.51
CA ALA A 488 22.14 -12.14 7.53
C ALA A 488 20.94 -11.47 8.21
N ALA A 489 20.52 -10.35 7.65
CA ALA A 489 19.30 -9.68 8.07
C ALA A 489 18.09 -10.52 7.66
N VAL A 490 17.23 -10.90 8.61
CA VAL A 490 15.97 -11.60 8.34
C VAL A 490 14.83 -10.95 9.11
N GLY A 491 13.66 -10.87 8.50
CA GLY A 491 12.49 -10.26 9.10
C GLY A 491 12.34 -8.78 8.80
N TYR A 492 11.79 -8.03 9.73
CA TYR A 492 11.53 -6.59 9.60
C TYR A 492 12.27 -5.78 10.65
N GLY A 493 12.97 -4.73 10.21
CA GLY A 493 13.74 -3.85 11.10
C GLY A 493 14.99 -4.50 11.66
N SER A 494 15.60 -5.46 10.95
CA SER A 494 16.75 -6.20 11.44
C SER A 494 17.93 -5.29 11.82
N HIS A 495 18.58 -5.61 12.94
CA HIS A 495 19.80 -4.91 13.38
C HIS A 495 20.99 -5.11 12.45
N PHE A 496 20.94 -6.09 11.55
CA PHE A 496 22.06 -6.36 10.61
C PHE A 496 21.89 -5.62 9.28
N LEU A 497 20.78 -4.89 9.08
CA LEU A 497 20.64 -4.05 7.91
C LEU A 497 21.67 -2.92 7.91
N SER A 498 22.31 -2.70 6.77
CA SER A 498 23.20 -1.56 6.61
C SER A 498 22.42 -0.27 6.41
N ASN A 499 22.52 0.64 7.36
CA ASN A 499 21.92 1.98 7.29
C ASN A 499 22.96 3.08 7.02
N ALA A 500 24.21 2.72 6.69
CA ALA A 500 25.29 3.69 6.51
C ALA A 500 24.97 4.75 5.44
N ALA A 501 24.34 4.34 4.35
CA ALA A 501 23.91 5.26 3.28
C ALA A 501 22.57 5.96 3.55
N CYS A 502 21.96 5.75 4.71
CA CYS A 502 20.69 6.43 5.06
C CYS A 502 20.89 7.83 5.62
N THR A 503 22.08 8.15 6.11
CA THR A 503 22.37 9.39 6.86
C THR A 503 23.24 10.38 6.10
N SER A 504 23.88 9.93 5.03
CA SER A 504 24.76 10.79 4.21
C SER A 504 24.73 10.35 2.77
N VAL A 505 24.78 11.32 1.87
CA VAL A 505 24.93 11.04 0.44
C VAL A 505 26.32 10.44 0.21
N THR A 506 26.33 9.21 -0.30
CA THR A 506 27.57 8.57 -0.75
C THR A 506 27.73 8.85 -2.22
N ALA A 507 28.61 9.79 -2.57
CA ALA A 507 28.93 10.05 -3.96
C ALA A 507 29.41 8.75 -4.63
N PRO A 508 28.94 8.45 -5.84
CA PRO A 508 29.43 7.28 -6.56
C PRO A 508 30.93 7.45 -6.82
N GLY A 509 31.72 6.53 -6.30
CA GLY A 509 33.16 6.50 -6.52
C GLY A 509 33.47 6.10 -7.97
N TYR A 510 34.49 6.72 -8.58
CA TYR A 510 34.97 6.26 -9.88
C TYR A 510 35.55 4.86 -9.77
N ASN A 511 35.02 3.94 -10.55
CA ASN A 511 35.50 2.56 -10.64
C ASN A 511 35.73 2.22 -12.12
N ALA A 512 36.98 2.12 -12.51
CA ALA A 512 37.37 1.82 -13.89
C ALA A 512 36.87 0.43 -14.38
N GLY A 513 36.50 -0.47 -13.47
CA GLY A 513 35.93 -1.78 -13.81
C GLY A 513 34.40 -1.78 -14.00
N ALA A 514 33.70 -0.71 -13.64
CA ALA A 514 32.28 -0.61 -13.87
C ALA A 514 31.99 -0.15 -15.32
N SER A 515 30.96 -0.71 -15.93
CA SER A 515 30.56 -0.37 -17.31
C SER A 515 30.23 1.13 -17.50
N THR A 516 29.85 1.83 -16.44
CA THR A 516 29.55 3.26 -16.39
C THR A 516 30.72 4.11 -15.90
N GLY A 517 31.83 3.50 -15.46
CA GLY A 517 32.95 4.21 -14.83
C GLY A 517 32.71 4.60 -13.37
N TYR A 518 31.55 4.33 -12.80
CA TYR A 518 31.18 4.64 -11.42
C TYR A 518 30.61 3.44 -10.70
N ALA A 519 31.01 3.22 -9.48
CA ALA A 519 30.35 2.28 -8.59
C ALA A 519 29.07 2.92 -8.02
N ALA A 520 28.03 2.13 -7.85
CA ALA A 520 26.85 2.60 -7.13
C ALA A 520 27.23 3.03 -5.69
N GLY A 521 26.69 4.13 -5.23
CA GLY A 521 26.77 4.54 -3.83
C GLY A 521 26.20 3.47 -2.91
N GLY A 522 26.56 3.51 -1.63
CA GLY A 522 26.03 2.58 -0.64
C GLY A 522 24.50 2.60 -0.60
N SER A 523 23.87 1.44 -0.37
CA SER A 523 22.42 1.35 -0.25
C SER A 523 21.95 1.62 1.19
N CYS A 524 20.80 2.31 1.32
CA CYS A 524 20.09 2.46 2.59
C CYS A 524 19.17 1.25 2.78
N GLY A 525 19.42 0.42 3.77
CA GLY A 525 18.61 -0.76 4.10
C GLY A 525 17.51 -0.51 5.13
N ALA A 526 17.38 0.71 5.65
CA ALA A 526 16.44 1.01 6.72
C ALA A 526 14.98 0.77 6.33
N GLN A 527 14.30 -0.08 7.09
CA GLN A 527 12.88 -0.31 7.02
C GLN A 527 12.13 0.65 7.95
N THR A 528 10.97 1.10 7.54
CA THR A 528 10.22 2.15 8.25
C THR A 528 9.75 1.69 9.63
N ARG A 529 10.09 2.45 10.66
CA ARG A 529 9.59 2.28 12.03
C ARG A 529 8.29 3.04 12.24
N ASN A 530 8.29 4.31 11.90
CA ASN A 530 7.13 5.16 12.02
C ASN A 530 7.12 6.25 10.94
N VAL A 531 5.92 6.75 10.70
CA VAL A 531 5.68 7.95 9.90
C VAL A 531 4.74 8.84 10.69
N GLN A 532 5.03 10.14 10.78
CA GLN A 532 4.22 11.12 11.50
C GLN A 532 4.02 12.35 10.63
N GLU A 533 2.89 13.00 10.76
CA GLU A 533 2.60 14.24 10.04
C GLU A 533 1.79 15.21 10.88
N LEU A 534 2.20 16.48 10.87
CA LEU A 534 1.40 17.61 11.31
C LEU A 534 0.94 18.39 10.06
N THR A 535 -0.37 18.57 9.90
CA THR A 535 -0.95 19.21 8.71
C THR A 535 -1.93 20.30 9.10
N GLY A 536 -1.74 21.48 8.52
CA GLY A 536 -2.69 22.59 8.61
C GLY A 536 -3.28 22.88 7.21
N VAL A 537 -4.58 23.04 7.14
CA VAL A 537 -5.29 23.37 5.90
C VAL A 537 -6.28 24.47 6.14
N TRP A 538 -6.39 25.41 5.20
CA TRP A 538 -7.52 26.29 5.15
C TRP A 538 -8.19 26.22 3.76
N TRP A 539 -9.53 26.34 3.78
CA TRP A 539 -10.35 26.42 2.59
C TRP A 539 -11.25 27.64 2.68
N TYR A 540 -11.28 28.42 1.62
CA TYR A 540 -12.18 29.55 1.50
C TYR A 540 -13.14 29.38 0.34
N ASP A 541 -14.45 29.47 0.61
CA ASP A 541 -15.51 29.42 -0.40
C ASP A 541 -15.66 30.81 -1.05
N ILE A 542 -15.09 30.95 -2.24
CA ILE A 542 -15.24 32.16 -3.07
C ILE A 542 -16.71 32.32 -3.47
N TYR A 543 -17.33 31.20 -3.88
CA TYR A 543 -18.74 31.09 -4.20
C TYR A 543 -19.34 29.82 -3.59
N LYS A 544 -20.56 29.93 -3.05
CA LYS A 544 -21.36 28.81 -2.57
C LYS A 544 -22.84 29.13 -2.78
N GLY A 545 -23.51 28.37 -3.66
CA GLY A 545 -24.91 28.63 -4.01
C GLY A 545 -25.46 27.56 -4.98
N ASP A 546 -26.59 27.85 -5.62
CA ASP A 546 -27.34 26.92 -6.45
C ASP A 546 -26.59 26.41 -7.69
N ARG A 547 -25.53 27.12 -8.08
CA ARG A 547 -24.67 26.73 -9.22
C ARG A 547 -23.39 26.02 -8.76
N GLY A 548 -23.42 25.41 -7.59
CA GLY A 548 -22.27 24.69 -7.06
C GLY A 548 -21.41 25.51 -6.08
N ARG A 549 -20.17 25.14 -5.94
CA ARG A 549 -19.23 25.73 -4.96
C ARG A 549 -17.86 25.92 -5.59
N LEU A 550 -17.37 27.15 -5.60
CA LEU A 550 -16.01 27.46 -5.98
C LEU A 550 -15.20 27.78 -4.73
N ARG A 551 -14.11 27.04 -4.53
CA ARG A 551 -13.26 27.23 -3.35
C ARG A 551 -11.79 27.20 -3.67
N GLN A 552 -11.02 27.91 -2.87
CA GLN A 552 -9.57 27.90 -2.85
C GLN A 552 -9.10 27.30 -1.53
N GLY A 553 -7.99 26.56 -1.57
CA GLY A 553 -7.36 26.02 -0.37
C GLY A 553 -5.85 26.09 -0.41
N VAL A 554 -5.26 26.10 0.78
CA VAL A 554 -3.82 25.94 1.00
C VAL A 554 -3.62 24.93 2.09
N ARG A 555 -2.67 24.04 1.92
CA ARG A 555 -2.22 23.05 2.90
C ARG A 555 -0.73 23.25 3.15
N TYR A 556 -0.35 23.26 4.41
CA TYR A 556 1.02 23.03 4.84
C TYR A 556 1.08 21.71 5.60
N GLY A 557 2.05 20.86 5.28
CA GLY A 557 2.32 19.60 5.96
C GLY A 557 3.79 19.51 6.35
N TYR A 558 4.05 19.00 7.55
CA TYR A 558 5.36 18.62 8.02
C TYR A 558 5.34 17.12 8.33
N ALA A 559 6.02 16.33 7.52
CA ALA A 559 6.08 14.88 7.65
C ALA A 559 7.47 14.40 8.07
N VAL A 560 7.50 13.36 8.91
CA VAL A 560 8.72 12.71 9.39
C VAL A 560 8.58 11.22 9.20
N ARG A 561 9.54 10.60 8.53
CA ARG A 561 9.71 9.15 8.44
C ARG A 561 10.95 8.73 9.19
N GLU A 562 10.84 7.76 10.08
CA GLU A 562 11.98 7.17 10.80
C GLU A 562 12.09 5.68 10.48
N GLY A 563 13.30 5.24 10.23
CA GLY A 563 13.64 3.83 10.04
C GLY A 563 14.10 3.16 11.32
N TRP A 564 14.00 1.84 11.38
CA TRP A 564 14.62 1.05 12.41
C TRP A 564 16.15 1.18 12.35
N SER A 565 16.78 1.26 13.50
CA SER A 565 18.25 1.22 13.58
C SER A 565 18.78 -0.14 13.10
N GLY A 566 19.77 -0.10 12.23
CA GLY A 566 20.47 -1.27 11.69
C GLY A 566 21.82 -1.49 12.33
N ALA A 567 22.77 -2.01 11.55
CA ALA A 567 24.13 -2.30 11.99
C ALA A 567 24.83 -1.08 12.61
N GLY A 568 25.49 -1.28 13.75
CA GLY A 568 26.12 -0.20 14.49
C GLY A 568 25.16 0.77 15.19
N GLY A 569 23.86 0.45 15.27
CA GLY A 569 22.85 1.31 15.87
C GLY A 569 22.45 2.52 15.02
N ILE A 570 22.88 2.57 13.76
CA ILE A 570 22.60 3.70 12.85
C ILE A 570 21.11 3.69 12.50
N GLY A 571 20.42 4.78 12.85
CA GLY A 571 19.03 5.05 12.45
C GLY A 571 18.96 5.68 11.07
N ALA A 572 17.75 5.84 10.58
CA ALA A 572 17.45 6.57 9.35
C ALA A 572 16.30 7.54 9.62
N LYS A 573 16.40 8.76 9.09
CA LYS A 573 15.38 9.77 9.20
C LYS A 573 15.21 10.50 7.87
N GLY A 574 13.97 10.79 7.53
CA GLY A 574 13.60 11.67 6.43
C GLY A 574 12.54 12.64 6.92
N VAL A 575 12.62 13.88 6.52
CA VAL A 575 11.63 14.92 6.80
C VAL A 575 11.23 15.56 5.49
N ASP A 576 9.98 16.06 5.43
CA ASP A 576 9.55 16.83 4.27
C ASP A 576 8.59 17.95 4.72
N ASN A 577 8.80 19.13 4.12
CA ASN A 577 7.88 20.25 4.25
C ASN A 577 7.11 20.37 2.93
N MET A 578 5.80 20.36 3.04
CA MET A 578 4.91 20.32 1.89
C MET A 578 4.00 21.53 1.87
N LEU A 579 3.95 22.24 0.74
CA LEU A 579 3.03 23.35 0.55
C LEU A 579 2.20 23.07 -0.71
N PHE A 580 0.90 22.85 -0.52
CA PHE A 580 -0.02 22.56 -1.61
C PHE A 580 -1.07 23.65 -1.72
N THR A 581 -1.46 23.98 -2.95
CA THR A 581 -2.60 24.86 -3.20
C THR A 581 -3.63 24.16 -4.06
N SER A 582 -4.88 24.55 -3.94
CA SER A 582 -5.97 23.96 -4.70
C SER A 582 -7.02 24.99 -5.03
N PHE A 583 -7.52 24.93 -6.26
CA PHE A 583 -8.66 25.66 -6.74
C PHE A 583 -9.66 24.66 -7.29
N ARG A 584 -10.84 24.55 -6.62
CA ARG A 584 -11.84 23.52 -6.94
C ARG A 584 -13.21 24.13 -7.22
N TYR A 585 -13.81 23.69 -8.32
CA TYR A 585 -15.23 23.91 -8.59
C TYR A 585 -15.99 22.61 -8.41
N TYR A 586 -16.83 22.56 -7.39
CA TYR A 586 -17.75 21.45 -7.13
C TYR A 586 -19.05 21.69 -7.90
N LEU A 587 -19.51 20.64 -8.57
CA LEU A 587 -20.80 20.62 -9.24
C LEU A 587 -21.94 20.85 -8.23
N PRO A 588 -23.08 21.41 -8.65
CA PRO A 588 -24.22 21.65 -7.79
C PRO A 588 -24.82 20.39 -7.19
#